data_65018887cc41c330e88261ccf3f96dc6
#
_entry.id   65018887cc41c330e88261ccf3f96dc6
#
_cell.length_a   1.000
_cell.length_b   1.000
_cell.length_c   1.000
_cell.angle_alpha   90.00
_cell.angle_beta   90.00
_cell.angle_gamma   90.00
#
_symmetry.space_group_name_H-M   'P 1'
#
loop_
_entity.id
_entity.type
_entity.pdbx_description
1 polymer ?
#
loop_
_entity_poly.entity_id
_entity_poly.type
_entity_poly.pdbx_seq_one_letter_code
_entity_poly.pdbx_strand_id
1 'polypeptide(L)'
;MSFKNLITISRPRFWLYLFGPFLIGVAAAPFVVSLPLLLLAIYFTFPANLLIYGVNDLFDYETDKLNPKKRGYEEMVAPERQKNLRNYIFAFNLPFLALLPFLPGVAIYSLLLFWFFGIFYSAKPIRAKTKPII
;
A
#
# COMPACT_ATOMS: atom_id res chain seq x y z
N MET A 1 -4.79 -17.31 -5.57
CA MET A 1 -4.03 -16.16 -6.13
C MET A 1 -2.56 -16.48 -5.97
N SER A 2 -1.76 -16.37 -7.02
CA SER A 2 -0.32 -16.67 -6.97
C SER A 2 0.46 -15.45 -6.43
N PHE A 3 1.70 -15.67 -5.97
CA PHE A 3 2.57 -14.57 -5.54
C PHE A 3 2.86 -13.61 -6.70
N LYS A 4 3.01 -14.13 -7.93
CA LYS A 4 3.15 -13.31 -9.14
C LYS A 4 2.00 -12.32 -9.31
N ASN A 5 0.75 -12.74 -9.08
CA ASN A 5 -0.40 -11.85 -9.14
C ASN A 5 -0.30 -10.71 -8.10
N LEU A 6 0.14 -11.02 -6.86
CA LEU A 6 0.31 -10.02 -5.81
C LEU A 6 1.39 -9.00 -6.18
N ILE A 7 2.51 -9.45 -6.77
CA ILE A 7 3.54 -8.55 -7.29
C ILE A 7 2.96 -7.64 -8.38
N THR A 8 2.21 -8.19 -9.33
CA THR A 8 1.58 -7.38 -10.39
C THR A 8 0.63 -6.33 -9.82
N ILE A 9 -0.22 -6.71 -8.85
CA ILE A 9 -1.15 -5.80 -8.16
C ILE A 9 -0.40 -4.70 -7.41
N SER A 10 0.73 -5.00 -6.78
CA SER A 10 1.55 -4.00 -6.07
C SER A 10 2.24 -3.01 -7.00
N ARG A 11 2.18 -3.21 -8.32
CA ARG A 11 2.71 -2.31 -9.35
C ARG A 11 4.18 -1.95 -9.14
N PRO A 12 5.15 -2.87 -9.35
CA PRO A 12 6.57 -2.68 -9.05
C PRO A 12 7.18 -1.40 -9.64
N ARG A 13 6.68 -0.95 -10.80
CA ARG A 13 7.11 0.31 -11.45
C ARG A 13 6.90 1.55 -10.57
N PHE A 14 6.03 1.47 -9.56
CA PHE A 14 5.69 2.57 -8.66
C PHE A 14 6.28 2.41 -7.25
N TRP A 15 7.01 1.32 -6.96
CA TRP A 15 7.57 1.10 -5.62
C TRP A 15 8.48 2.26 -5.17
N LEU A 16 9.20 2.88 -6.08
CA LEU A 16 10.05 4.03 -5.79
C LEU A 16 9.28 5.27 -5.32
N TYR A 17 7.99 5.38 -5.60
CA TYR A 17 7.18 6.51 -5.13
C TYR A 17 6.93 6.48 -3.61
N LEU A 18 6.98 5.30 -2.99
CA LEU A 18 6.92 5.16 -1.54
C LEU A 18 8.31 4.98 -0.93
N PHE A 19 9.12 4.15 -1.52
CA PHE A 19 10.46 3.84 -1.02
C PHE A 19 11.42 5.03 -1.14
N GLY A 20 11.33 5.82 -2.21
CA GLY A 20 12.18 7.00 -2.42
C GLY A 20 12.03 8.06 -1.31
N PRO A 21 10.83 8.57 -1.03
CA PRO A 21 10.61 9.48 0.09
C PRO A 21 11.05 8.93 1.45
N PHE A 22 10.85 7.63 1.70
CA PHE A 22 11.37 6.96 2.89
C PHE A 22 12.91 7.07 2.97
N LEU A 23 13.62 6.75 1.89
CA LEU A 23 15.08 6.87 1.84
C LEU A 23 15.57 8.30 2.02
N ILE A 24 14.88 9.28 1.42
CA ILE A 24 15.19 10.71 1.60
C ILE A 24 15.03 11.10 3.06
N GLY A 25 13.95 10.66 3.72
CA GLY A 25 13.74 10.93 5.14
C GLY A 25 14.83 10.31 6.02
N VAL A 26 15.24 9.08 5.72
CA VAL A 26 16.36 8.42 6.41
C VAL A 26 17.67 9.19 6.20
N ALA A 27 17.96 9.62 4.98
CA ALA A 27 19.20 10.34 4.66
C ALA A 27 19.24 11.76 5.26
N ALA A 28 18.08 12.39 5.46
CA ALA A 28 17.96 13.75 6.00
C ALA A 28 18.06 13.84 7.54
N ALA A 29 17.95 12.71 8.24
CA ALA A 29 17.98 12.67 9.71
C ALA A 29 19.22 11.90 10.21
N PRO A 30 19.77 12.25 11.38
CA PRO A 30 20.75 11.40 12.03
C PRO A 30 20.09 10.05 12.36
N PHE A 31 20.56 8.99 11.75
CA PHE A 31 20.00 7.65 11.95
C PHE A 31 21.08 6.63 12.30
N VAL A 32 20.68 5.62 13.06
CA VAL A 32 21.45 4.42 13.26
C VAL A 32 20.75 3.27 12.54
N VAL A 33 21.48 2.52 11.75
CA VAL A 33 20.93 1.32 11.09
C VAL A 33 20.45 0.37 12.17
N SER A 34 19.16 0.09 12.17
CA SER A 34 18.50 -0.77 13.13
C SER A 34 17.57 -1.76 12.41
N LEU A 35 17.26 -2.88 13.07
CA LEU A 35 16.35 -3.86 12.49
C LEU A 35 14.96 -3.25 12.14
N PRO A 36 14.31 -2.45 13.01
CA PRO A 36 13.08 -1.78 12.64
C PRO A 36 13.18 -0.90 11.39
N LEU A 37 14.28 -0.17 11.22
CA LEU A 37 14.52 0.66 10.03
C LEU A 37 14.63 -0.19 8.76
N LEU A 38 15.37 -1.30 8.82
CA LEU A 38 15.50 -2.22 7.69
C LEU A 38 14.16 -2.88 7.32
N LEU A 39 13.39 -3.27 8.33
CA LEU A 39 12.05 -3.83 8.10
C LEU A 39 11.09 -2.80 7.49
N LEU A 40 11.17 -1.52 7.89
CA LEU A 40 10.41 -0.44 7.25
C LEU A 40 10.87 -0.19 5.81
N ALA A 41 12.16 -0.31 5.52
CA ALA A 41 12.65 -0.23 4.14
C ALA A 41 12.00 -1.32 3.26
N ILE A 42 11.93 -2.56 3.75
CA ILE A 42 11.22 -3.66 3.07
C ILE A 42 9.72 -3.34 2.97
N TYR A 43 9.12 -2.81 4.03
CA TYR A 43 7.70 -2.46 4.06
C TYR A 43 7.32 -1.48 2.95
N PHE A 44 8.09 -0.40 2.76
CA PHE A 44 7.80 0.63 1.75
C PHE A 44 8.06 0.19 0.30
N THR A 45 8.54 -1.03 0.07
CA THR A 45 8.55 -1.66 -1.26
C THR A 45 7.21 -2.39 -1.53
N PHE A 46 7.18 -3.71 -1.43
CA PHE A 46 6.06 -4.54 -1.78
C PHE A 46 4.83 -4.40 -0.86
N PRO A 47 4.92 -4.52 0.49
CA PRO A 47 3.72 -4.53 1.36
C PRO A 47 2.90 -3.24 1.29
N ALA A 48 3.57 -2.09 1.38
CA ALA A 48 2.90 -0.79 1.33
C ALA A 48 2.24 -0.52 -0.02
N ASN A 49 2.88 -0.90 -1.12
CA ASN A 49 2.31 -0.79 -2.45
C ASN A 49 1.15 -1.77 -2.66
N LEU A 50 1.24 -3.00 -2.11
CA LEU A 50 0.12 -3.94 -2.12
C LEU A 50 -1.08 -3.39 -1.32
N LEU A 51 -0.85 -2.67 -0.22
CA LEU A 51 -1.92 -2.00 0.52
C LEU A 51 -2.62 -0.97 -0.36
N ILE A 52 -1.88 0.00 -0.90
CA ILE A 52 -2.47 1.12 -1.65
C ILE A 52 -3.16 0.62 -2.92
N TYR A 53 -2.45 -0.11 -3.77
CA TYR A 53 -2.98 -0.53 -5.06
C TYR A 53 -3.97 -1.69 -4.92
N GLY A 54 -3.73 -2.62 -3.98
CA GLY A 54 -4.66 -3.70 -3.72
C GLY A 54 -6.00 -3.21 -3.17
N VAL A 55 -6.00 -2.25 -2.23
CA VAL A 55 -7.24 -1.62 -1.76
C VAL A 55 -7.93 -0.86 -2.90
N ASN A 56 -7.16 -0.15 -3.74
CA ASN A 56 -7.75 0.50 -4.91
C ASN A 56 -8.47 -0.49 -5.83
N ASP A 57 -7.81 -1.60 -6.17
CA ASP A 57 -8.36 -2.62 -7.07
C ASP A 57 -9.59 -3.34 -6.48
N LEU A 58 -9.68 -3.47 -5.13
CA LEU A 58 -10.86 -3.99 -4.44
C LEU A 58 -12.11 -3.11 -4.61
N PHE A 59 -11.94 -1.78 -4.63
CA PHE A 59 -13.07 -0.83 -4.65
C PHE A 59 -13.39 -0.28 -6.04
N ASP A 60 -12.51 -0.47 -7.02
CA ASP A 60 -12.67 0.11 -8.36
C ASP A 60 -13.04 -0.89 -9.44
N TYR A 61 -13.22 -2.15 -9.11
CA TYR A 61 -13.48 -3.21 -10.09
C TYR A 61 -14.55 -2.83 -11.12
N GLU A 62 -15.69 -2.30 -10.67
CA GLU A 62 -16.81 -1.94 -11.55
C GLU A 62 -16.46 -0.77 -12.50
N THR A 63 -15.66 0.17 -12.03
CA THR A 63 -15.19 1.29 -12.84
C THR A 63 -14.07 0.87 -13.79
N ASP A 64 -13.18 0.01 -13.29
CA ASP A 64 -11.99 -0.42 -14.01
C ASP A 64 -12.31 -1.36 -15.19
N LYS A 65 -13.34 -2.20 -15.06
CA LYS A 65 -13.77 -3.07 -16.16
C LYS A 65 -14.23 -2.30 -17.40
N LEU A 66 -14.64 -1.04 -17.23
CA LEU A 66 -15.05 -0.16 -18.33
C LEU A 66 -13.85 0.57 -18.97
N ASN A 67 -12.67 0.53 -18.35
CA ASN A 67 -11.48 1.25 -18.81
C ASN A 67 -10.60 0.37 -19.70
N PRO A 68 -10.57 0.59 -21.03
CA PRO A 68 -9.77 -0.23 -21.94
C PRO A 68 -8.26 -0.15 -21.68
N LYS A 69 -7.76 0.95 -21.09
CA LYS A 69 -6.34 1.14 -20.78
C LYS A 69 -5.84 0.20 -19.67
N LYS A 70 -6.73 -0.26 -18.79
CA LYS A 70 -6.37 -1.19 -17.70
C LYS A 70 -6.23 -2.65 -18.15
N ARG A 71 -6.83 -3.03 -19.26
CA ARG A 71 -6.82 -4.42 -19.76
C ARG A 71 -5.46 -4.95 -20.19
N GLY A 72 -4.45 -4.09 -20.38
CA GLY A 72 -3.14 -4.49 -20.89
C GLY A 72 -2.01 -4.54 -19.86
N TYR A 73 -2.08 -3.77 -18.76
CA TYR A 73 -0.96 -3.56 -17.84
C TYR A 73 -1.26 -3.87 -16.37
N GLU A 74 -2.53 -3.96 -15.99
CA GLU A 74 -2.96 -4.14 -14.62
C GLU A 74 -3.83 -5.40 -14.52
N GLU A 75 -3.61 -6.18 -13.47
CA GLU A 75 -4.44 -7.35 -13.20
C GLU A 75 -5.76 -6.91 -12.58
N MET A 76 -6.87 -7.14 -13.27
CA MET A 76 -8.19 -6.92 -12.70
C MET A 76 -8.55 -8.08 -11.78
N VAL A 77 -8.84 -7.77 -10.53
CA VAL A 77 -9.21 -8.78 -9.53
C VAL A 77 -10.71 -9.04 -9.57
N ALA A 78 -11.09 -10.13 -10.21
CA ALA A 78 -12.48 -10.56 -10.28
C ALA A 78 -13.10 -10.72 -8.88
N PRO A 79 -14.43 -10.51 -8.73
CA PRO A 79 -15.12 -10.54 -7.43
C PRO A 79 -14.84 -11.80 -6.59
N GLU A 80 -14.73 -12.96 -7.24
CA GLU A 80 -14.45 -14.24 -6.58
C GLU A 80 -13.06 -14.26 -5.91
N ARG A 81 -12.11 -13.44 -6.38
CA ARG A 81 -10.74 -13.35 -5.87
C ARG A 81 -10.54 -12.21 -4.87
N GLN A 82 -11.51 -11.28 -4.73
CA GLN A 82 -11.38 -10.11 -3.88
C GLN A 82 -11.20 -10.46 -2.41
N LYS A 83 -11.89 -11.51 -1.92
CA LYS A 83 -11.70 -12.01 -0.54
C LYS A 83 -10.25 -12.46 -0.31
N ASN A 84 -9.67 -13.17 -1.28
CA ASN A 84 -8.29 -13.62 -1.18
C ASN A 84 -7.32 -12.45 -1.22
N LEU A 85 -7.52 -11.48 -2.12
CA LEU A 85 -6.69 -10.27 -2.16
C LEU A 85 -6.73 -9.52 -0.82
N ARG A 86 -7.92 -9.30 -0.25
CA ARG A 86 -8.07 -8.68 1.06
C ARG A 86 -7.26 -9.41 2.14
N ASN A 87 -7.35 -10.73 2.19
CA ASN A 87 -6.60 -11.53 3.16
C ASN A 87 -5.08 -11.37 2.97
N TYR A 88 -4.59 -11.34 1.73
CA TYR A 88 -3.17 -11.11 1.46
C TYR A 88 -2.73 -9.68 1.83
N ILE A 89 -3.55 -8.65 1.56
CA ILE A 89 -3.26 -7.28 2.01
C ILE A 89 -3.04 -7.28 3.53
N PHE A 90 -3.95 -7.89 4.31
CA PHE A 90 -3.80 -8.00 5.75
C PHE A 90 -2.56 -8.81 6.15
N ALA A 91 -2.36 -9.98 5.55
CA ALA A 91 -1.25 -10.87 5.89
C ALA A 91 0.13 -10.21 5.67
N PHE A 92 0.29 -9.40 4.62
CA PHE A 92 1.55 -8.72 4.32
C PHE A 92 1.72 -7.38 5.03
N ASN A 93 0.68 -6.79 5.58
CA ASN A 93 0.76 -5.48 6.24
C ASN A 93 0.68 -5.56 7.77
N LEU A 94 -0.24 -6.37 8.34
CA LEU A 94 -0.42 -6.45 9.80
C LEU A 94 0.85 -6.79 10.59
N PRO A 95 1.76 -7.68 10.12
CA PRO A 95 2.98 -7.98 10.86
C PRO A 95 3.84 -6.75 11.14
N PHE A 96 3.79 -5.73 10.29
CA PHE A 96 4.55 -4.49 10.48
C PHE A 96 4.02 -3.60 11.61
N LEU A 97 2.80 -3.83 12.10
CA LEU A 97 2.31 -3.18 13.32
C LEU A 97 3.12 -3.59 14.55
N ALA A 98 3.74 -4.77 14.54
CA ALA A 98 4.65 -5.20 15.62
C ALA A 98 5.90 -4.32 15.72
N LEU A 99 6.21 -3.48 14.73
CA LEU A 99 7.29 -2.51 14.80
C LEU A 99 6.94 -1.26 15.62
N LEU A 100 5.65 -0.96 15.82
CA LEU A 100 5.21 0.28 16.48
C LEU A 100 5.90 0.55 17.83
N PRO A 101 6.08 -0.42 18.73
CA PRO A 101 6.76 -0.20 20.01
C PRO A 101 8.24 0.22 19.89
N PHE A 102 8.85 -0.04 18.73
CA PHE A 102 10.27 0.22 18.47
C PHE A 102 10.51 1.51 17.67
N LEU A 103 9.44 2.24 17.33
CA LEU A 103 9.50 3.45 16.53
C LEU A 103 9.33 4.69 17.40
N PRO A 104 9.97 5.83 17.06
CA PRO A 104 9.68 7.11 17.70
C PRO A 104 8.25 7.55 17.40
N GLY A 105 7.63 8.30 18.32
CA GLY A 105 6.21 8.70 18.21
C GLY A 105 5.83 9.33 16.88
N VAL A 106 6.69 10.19 16.31
CA VAL A 106 6.45 10.81 14.99
C VAL A 106 6.34 9.75 13.90
N ALA A 107 7.18 8.72 13.91
CA ALA A 107 7.13 7.64 12.93
C ALA A 107 5.87 6.77 13.10
N ILE A 108 5.43 6.55 14.35
CA ILE A 108 4.17 5.85 14.64
C ILE A 108 2.99 6.61 14.02
N TYR A 109 2.85 7.91 14.31
CA TYR A 109 1.78 8.73 13.74
C TYR A 109 1.83 8.75 12.21
N SER A 110 3.03 8.91 11.63
CA SER A 110 3.20 8.91 10.17
C SER A 110 2.76 7.59 9.53
N LEU A 111 3.12 6.45 10.14
CA LEU A 111 2.73 5.13 9.65
C LEU A 111 1.21 4.90 9.77
N LEU A 112 0.61 5.30 10.89
CA LEU A 112 -0.84 5.19 11.09
C LEU A 112 -1.62 6.08 10.11
N LEU A 113 -1.15 7.32 9.87
CA LEU A 113 -1.73 8.22 8.86
C LEU A 113 -1.57 7.66 7.44
N PHE A 114 -0.40 7.08 7.11
CA PHE A 114 -0.18 6.41 5.84
C PHE A 114 -1.21 5.29 5.63
N TRP A 115 -1.46 4.45 6.64
CA TRP A 115 -2.46 3.40 6.57
C TRP A 115 -3.87 3.96 6.42
N PHE A 116 -4.20 4.97 7.21
CA PHE A 116 -5.49 5.62 7.14
C PHE A 116 -5.77 6.17 5.74
N PHE A 117 -4.87 6.99 5.22
CA PHE A 117 -5.05 7.58 3.87
C PHE A 117 -4.95 6.54 2.77
N GLY A 118 -4.02 5.58 2.86
CA GLY A 118 -3.88 4.49 1.89
C GLY A 118 -5.15 3.64 1.75
N ILE A 119 -5.85 3.39 2.84
CA ILE A 119 -7.11 2.66 2.83
C ILE A 119 -8.26 3.57 2.39
N PHE A 120 -8.47 4.70 3.06
CA PHE A 120 -9.66 5.53 2.87
C PHE A 120 -9.63 6.43 1.64
N TYR A 121 -8.50 6.50 0.93
CA TYR A 121 -8.47 7.08 -0.41
C TYR A 121 -9.46 6.37 -1.34
N SER A 122 -9.55 5.05 -1.27
CA SER A 122 -10.42 4.24 -2.13
C SER A 122 -11.61 3.61 -1.40
N ALA A 123 -11.47 3.28 -0.11
CA ALA A 123 -12.47 2.56 0.66
C ALA A 123 -13.61 3.43 1.16
N LYS A 124 -14.82 2.85 1.23
CA LYS A 124 -15.96 3.45 1.94
C LYS A 124 -15.70 3.45 3.46
N PRO A 125 -16.25 4.41 4.22
CA PRO A 125 -17.24 5.41 3.83
C PRO A 125 -16.63 6.68 3.21
N ILE A 126 -15.31 6.93 3.37
CA ILE A 126 -14.70 8.21 2.98
C ILE A 126 -14.53 8.30 1.47
N ARG A 127 -13.85 7.33 0.85
CA ARG A 127 -13.57 7.26 -0.59
C ARG A 127 -13.10 8.61 -1.15
N ALA A 128 -12.02 9.15 -0.57
CA ALA A 128 -11.56 10.53 -0.81
C ALA A 128 -11.36 10.87 -2.29
N LYS A 129 -10.90 9.92 -3.10
CA LYS A 129 -10.67 10.11 -4.56
C LYS A 129 -11.92 10.49 -5.37
N THR A 130 -13.14 10.26 -4.84
CA THR A 130 -14.39 10.60 -5.55
C THR A 130 -14.97 11.94 -5.12
N LYS A 131 -14.36 12.61 -4.13
CA LYS A 131 -14.81 13.89 -3.64
C LYS A 131 -14.05 15.01 -4.34
N PRO A 132 -14.73 16.04 -4.90
CA PRO A 132 -14.03 17.18 -5.44
C PRO A 132 -13.27 17.89 -4.32
N ILE A 133 -12.03 18.26 -4.61
CA ILE A 133 -11.29 19.22 -3.78
C ILE A 133 -11.85 20.58 -4.18
N ILE A 134 -12.64 21.18 -3.30
CA ILE A 134 -13.16 22.55 -3.47
C ILE A 134 -12.07 23.52 -3.05
#